data_2045cecaa02f10a5822e87e69dc4eb3c
#
_entry.id   2045cecaa02f10a5822e87e69dc4eb3c
#
_cell.length_a   1.000
_cell.length_b   1.000
_cell.length_c   1.000
_cell.angle_alpha   90.00
_cell.angle_beta   90.00
_cell.angle_gamma   90.00
#
_symmetry.space_group_name_H-M   'P 1'
#
loop_
_entity.id
_entity.type
_entity.pdbx_description
1 polymer ?
#
loop_
_entity_poly.entity_id
_entity_poly.type
_entity_poly.pdbx_seq_one_letter_code
_entity_poly.pdbx_strand_id
1 'polypeptide(L)'
;MNAPASTSPTQGTRPTFMQVTVKGKIDARRRHDKTTYTRIVTPAPDPYSRPQTVEIRSKGALGQVGDEVIVQAQLGGYTRKPFRSTDKDTGETTMVTPVDLTLDAIE
;
A
#
# COMPACT_ATOMS: atom_id res chain seq x y z
N MET A 1 36.33 5.76 5.51
CA MET A 1 35.89 5.76 5.70
C MET A 1 35.16 5.72 5.77
N ASN A 2 35.04 5.38 5.67
CA ASN A 2 34.22 5.23 5.91
C ASN A 2 33.29 4.99 5.61
N ALA A 3 32.95 4.84 5.51
CA ALA A 3 32.04 4.65 5.50
C ALA A 3 31.24 4.45 5.26
N PRO A 4 31.15 4.21 5.05
CA PRO A 4 30.29 4.18 5.13
C PRO A 4 29.42 4.02 5.24
N ALA A 5 29.44 4.05 5.25
CA ALA A 5 28.70 3.90 5.62
C ALA A 5 27.99 3.83 5.70
N SER A 6 28.05 3.73 5.62
CA SER A 6 27.39 3.65 5.98
C SER A 6 26.75 3.68 6.22
N THR A 7 26.80 3.67 6.12
CA THR A 7 26.26 3.73 6.60
C THR A 7 25.56 3.64 6.97
N SER A 8 25.46 3.50 6.99
CA SER A 8 24.80 3.44 7.50
C SER A 8 24.28 3.49 8.08
N PRO A 9 24.13 3.31 8.21
CA PRO A 9 23.57 3.44 8.93
C PRO A 9 23.08 3.24 9.58
N THR A 10 23.03 3.26 9.52
CA THR A 10 22.67 3.25 10.30
C THR A 10 22.10 3.08 10.92
N GLN A 11 22.26 3.28 11.38
CA GLN A 11 21.63 3.22 11.93
C GLN A 11 21.00 2.85 11.92
N GLY A 12 21.51 2.91 12.46
CA GLY A 12 20.45 2.03 12.42
C GLY A 12 19.62 1.95 11.19
N THR A 13 20.20 2.04 10.13
CA THR A 13 19.38 1.98 8.96
C THR A 13 19.46 0.63 8.36
N ARG A 14 18.68 -0.23 8.93
CA ARG A 14 18.40 -1.43 8.24
C ARG A 14 17.53 -1.15 7.08
N PRO A 15 17.77 -1.77 5.94
CA PRO A 15 16.74 -1.81 4.91
C PRO A 15 15.51 -2.47 5.51
N THR A 16 14.39 -1.80 5.36
CA THR A 16 13.14 -2.34 5.85
C THR A 16 12.43 -2.96 4.68
N PHE A 17 12.24 -4.25 4.74
CA PHE A 17 11.62 -4.98 3.65
C PHE A 17 10.21 -4.51 3.40
N MET A 18 9.93 -4.21 2.14
CA MET A 18 8.57 -3.94 1.67
C MET A 18 7.85 -2.86 2.47
N GLN A 19 8.59 -1.88 2.96
CA GLN A 19 7.98 -0.74 3.61
C GLN A 19 7.85 0.40 2.63
N VAL A 20 6.73 1.11 2.71
CA VAL A 20 6.47 2.26 1.84
C VAL A 20 6.00 3.42 2.68
N THR A 21 6.32 4.62 2.20
CA THR A 21 5.82 5.85 2.79
C THR A 21 4.71 6.38 1.91
N VAL A 22 3.52 6.53 2.50
CA VAL A 22 2.37 7.05 1.78
C VAL A 22 2.09 8.44 2.28
N LYS A 23 2.13 9.41 1.37
CA LYS A 23 1.84 10.80 1.68
C LYS A 23 0.64 11.23 0.85
N GLY A 24 -0.36 11.78 1.51
CA GLY A 24 -1.52 12.24 0.79
C GLY A 24 -2.63 12.68 1.71
N LYS A 25 -3.80 12.84 1.13
CA LYS A 25 -4.97 13.33 1.83
C LYS A 25 -5.94 12.19 2.08
N ILE A 26 -6.45 12.11 3.28
CA ILE A 26 -7.46 11.11 3.62
C ILE A 26 -8.76 11.47 2.91
N ASP A 27 -9.23 10.56 2.07
CA ASP A 27 -10.42 10.75 1.25
C ASP A 27 -11.62 10.05 1.86
N ALA A 28 -11.40 8.91 2.51
CA ALA A 28 -12.47 8.15 3.13
C ALA A 28 -11.88 7.27 4.22
N ARG A 29 -12.74 6.85 5.12
CA ARG A 29 -12.35 5.99 6.23
C ARG A 29 -13.53 5.13 6.60
N ARG A 30 -13.27 3.85 6.83
CA ARG A 30 -14.31 2.93 7.32
C ARG A 30 -13.70 1.98 8.33
N ARG A 31 -14.53 1.46 9.18
CA ARG A 31 -14.10 0.49 10.18
C ARG A 31 -14.87 -0.79 9.99
N HIS A 32 -14.15 -1.89 10.02
CA HIS A 32 -14.74 -3.22 9.94
C HIS A 32 -14.06 -4.10 10.97
N ASP A 33 -14.85 -4.67 11.88
CA ASP A 33 -14.34 -5.38 13.04
C ASP A 33 -13.40 -4.45 13.83
N LYS A 34 -12.16 -4.84 14.03
CA LYS A 34 -11.19 -4.05 14.77
C LYS A 34 -10.19 -3.35 13.86
N THR A 35 -10.46 -3.35 12.57
CA THR A 35 -9.54 -2.79 11.59
C THR A 35 -10.14 -1.53 10.99
N THR A 36 -9.33 -0.48 10.95
CA THR A 36 -9.68 0.76 10.27
C THR A 36 -9.05 0.76 8.90
N TYR A 37 -9.85 1.04 7.88
CA TYR A 37 -9.40 1.14 6.50
C TYR A 37 -9.42 2.61 6.11
N THR A 38 -8.25 3.16 5.84
CA THR A 38 -8.12 4.57 5.50
C THR A 38 -7.70 4.69 4.04
N ARG A 39 -8.53 5.36 3.26
CA ARG A 39 -8.24 5.59 1.84
C ARG A 39 -7.52 6.93 1.70
N ILE A 40 -6.35 6.90 1.09
CA ILE A 40 -5.49 8.07 0.94
C ILE A 40 -5.26 8.31 -0.54
N VAL A 41 -5.47 9.55 -0.96
CA VAL A 41 -5.20 9.98 -2.33
C VAL A 41 -3.86 10.70 -2.31
N THR A 42 -2.89 10.15 -3.03
CA THR A 42 -1.57 10.75 -3.13
C THR A 42 -1.55 11.75 -4.28
N PRO A 43 -0.82 12.87 -4.13
CA PRO A 43 -0.75 13.84 -5.22
C PRO A 43 -0.01 13.25 -6.42
N ALA A 44 -0.39 13.72 -7.60
CA ALA A 44 0.33 13.35 -8.81
C ALA A 44 1.74 13.93 -8.76
N PRO A 45 2.77 13.15 -9.17
CA PRO A 45 4.14 13.65 -9.13
C PRO A 45 4.44 14.69 -10.19
N ASP A 46 3.61 14.77 -11.23
CA ASP A 46 3.81 15.72 -12.31
C ASP A 46 2.47 15.97 -13.02
N PRO A 47 2.39 16.98 -13.90
CA PRO A 47 1.13 17.32 -14.58
C PRO A 47 0.60 16.25 -15.52
N TYR A 48 1.41 15.28 -15.87
CA TYR A 48 1.02 14.23 -16.82
C TYR A 48 0.59 12.94 -16.14
N SER A 49 0.79 12.85 -14.85
CA SER A 49 0.47 11.66 -14.08
C SER A 49 -0.82 11.85 -13.32
N ARG A 50 -1.44 10.75 -12.93
CA ARG A 50 -2.66 10.78 -12.15
C ARG A 50 -2.36 10.60 -10.67
N PRO A 51 -3.16 11.19 -9.79
CA PRO A 51 -3.09 10.83 -8.38
C PRO A 51 -3.37 9.35 -8.20
N GLN A 52 -2.75 8.77 -7.20
CA GLN A 52 -2.97 7.37 -6.87
C GLN A 52 -3.80 7.28 -5.60
N THR A 53 -4.61 6.25 -5.51
CA THR A 53 -5.43 6.00 -4.33
C THR A 53 -4.98 4.69 -3.71
N VAL A 54 -4.67 4.73 -2.41
CA VAL A 54 -4.27 3.53 -1.68
C VAL A 54 -5.13 3.40 -0.44
N GLU A 55 -5.28 2.18 0.04
CA GLU A 55 -6.02 1.90 1.27
C GLU A 55 -5.08 1.27 2.27
N ILE A 56 -5.01 1.84 3.47
CA ILE A 56 -4.11 1.38 4.53
C ILE A 56 -4.96 0.85 5.67
N ARG A 57 -4.61 -0.35 6.13
CA ARG A 57 -5.25 -0.97 7.28
C ARG A 57 -4.49 -0.59 8.54
N SER A 58 -5.20 -0.30 9.61
CA SER A 58 -4.59 0.03 10.89
C SER A 58 -5.52 -0.35 12.03
N LYS A 59 -4.99 -0.39 13.24
CA LYS A 59 -5.81 -0.63 14.43
C LYS A 59 -6.48 0.66 14.88
N GLY A 60 -5.73 1.75 14.89
CA GLY A 60 -6.24 3.05 15.29
C GLY A 60 -6.47 3.96 14.12
N ALA A 61 -7.04 5.11 14.39
CA ALA A 61 -7.29 6.10 13.36
C ALA A 61 -5.97 6.75 12.94
N LEU A 62 -5.77 6.88 11.63
CA LEU A 62 -4.59 7.56 11.08
C LEU A 62 -4.83 9.06 10.96
N GLY A 63 -6.06 9.48 11.03
CA GLY A 63 -6.47 10.86 10.89
C GLY A 63 -7.93 10.92 10.50
N GLN A 64 -8.40 12.10 10.16
CA GLN A 64 -9.77 12.32 9.75
C GLN A 64 -9.84 12.64 8.27
N VAL A 65 -11.02 12.45 7.70
CA VAL A 65 -11.25 12.80 6.29
C VAL A 65 -10.89 14.26 6.08
N GLY A 66 -10.07 14.51 5.09
CA GLY A 66 -9.56 15.84 4.79
C GLY A 66 -8.16 16.12 5.30
N ASP A 67 -7.66 15.31 6.22
CA ASP A 67 -6.32 15.50 6.78
C ASP A 67 -5.25 15.09 5.77
N GLU A 68 -4.16 15.84 5.75
CA GLU A 68 -2.97 15.42 5.02
C GLU A 68 -2.06 14.67 5.97
N VAL A 69 -1.62 13.50 5.54
CA VAL A 69 -0.87 12.61 6.41
C VAL A 69 0.32 12.02 5.68
N ILE A 70 1.29 11.58 6.47
CA ILE A 70 2.42 10.79 5.99
C ILE A 70 2.41 9.52 6.83
N VAL A 71 2.24 8.38 6.18
CA VAL A 71 2.07 7.11 6.88
C VAL A 71 3.12 6.14 6.38
N GLN A 72 3.81 5.50 7.33
CA GLN A 72 4.67 4.37 7.02
C GLN A 72 3.82 3.11 7.04
N ALA A 73 3.92 2.32 5.99
CA ALA A 73 3.11 1.13 5.86
C ALA A 73 3.96 -0.06 5.39
N GLN A 74 3.55 -1.22 5.82
CA GLN A 74 4.15 -2.47 5.39
C GLN A 74 3.35 -3.00 4.20
N LEU A 75 4.04 -3.19 3.08
CA LEU A 75 3.42 -3.78 1.90
C LEU A 75 3.39 -5.29 2.08
N GLY A 76 2.23 -5.88 1.86
CA GLY A 76 2.04 -7.31 1.90
C GLY A 76 1.18 -7.76 0.75
N GLY A 77 0.90 -9.03 0.72
CA GLY A 77 0.04 -9.57 -0.31
C GLY A 77 -0.33 -11.00 -0.02
N TYR A 78 -1.41 -11.44 -0.63
CA TYR A 78 -1.83 -12.83 -0.49
C TYR A 78 -2.53 -13.26 -1.77
N THR A 79 -2.51 -14.57 -2.01
CA THR A 79 -3.18 -15.15 -3.17
C THR A 79 -4.61 -15.50 -2.79
N ARG A 80 -5.54 -15.17 -3.66
CA ARG A 80 -6.92 -15.58 -3.51
C ARG A 80 -7.13 -16.92 -4.19
N LYS A 81 -8.33 -17.48 -4.02
CA LYS A 81 -8.68 -18.73 -4.67
C LYS A 81 -8.57 -18.61 -6.18
N PRO A 82 -8.03 -19.62 -6.86
CA PRO A 82 -8.00 -19.60 -8.31
C PRO A 82 -9.41 -19.59 -8.89
N PHE A 83 -9.55 -18.96 -10.03
CA PHE A 83 -10.80 -18.98 -10.77
C PHE A 83 -10.51 -19.20 -12.25
N ARG A 84 -11.54 -19.62 -12.98
CA ARG A 84 -11.41 -19.81 -14.42
C ARG A 84 -11.64 -18.52 -15.15
N SER A 85 -10.78 -18.28 -16.13
CA SER A 85 -10.95 -17.15 -17.03
C SER A 85 -11.00 -17.69 -18.46
N THR A 86 -12.00 -17.29 -19.20
CA THR A 86 -12.16 -17.70 -20.58
C THR A 86 -11.88 -16.52 -21.50
N ASP A 87 -10.98 -16.72 -22.43
CA ASP A 87 -10.67 -15.73 -23.45
C ASP A 87 -11.83 -15.70 -24.44
N LYS A 88 -12.41 -14.53 -24.62
CA LYS A 88 -13.56 -14.37 -25.51
C LYS A 88 -13.21 -14.58 -26.97
N ASP A 89 -11.96 -14.30 -27.34
CA ASP A 89 -11.54 -14.40 -28.73
C ASP A 89 -11.15 -15.81 -29.11
N THR A 90 -10.43 -16.52 -28.25
CA THR A 90 -9.91 -17.86 -28.55
C THR A 90 -10.73 -18.98 -27.94
N GLY A 91 -11.55 -18.68 -26.92
CA GLY A 91 -12.28 -19.69 -26.19
C GLY A 91 -11.43 -20.48 -25.20
N GLU A 92 -10.15 -20.14 -25.07
CA GLU A 92 -9.28 -20.83 -24.13
C GLU A 92 -9.64 -20.51 -22.70
N THR A 93 -9.60 -21.55 -21.87
CA THR A 93 -9.84 -21.40 -20.43
C THR A 93 -8.51 -21.53 -19.71
N THR A 94 -8.22 -20.55 -18.88
CA THR A 94 -7.00 -20.51 -18.08
C THR A 94 -7.38 -20.34 -16.61
N MET A 95 -6.63 -21.01 -15.74
CA MET A 95 -6.79 -20.78 -14.30
C MET A 95 -5.97 -19.56 -13.90
N VAL A 96 -6.62 -18.63 -13.23
CA VAL A 96 -5.99 -17.40 -12.75
C VAL A 96 -6.00 -17.43 -11.25
N THR A 97 -4.83 -17.20 -10.65
CA THR A 97 -4.71 -17.08 -9.21
C THR A 97 -4.37 -15.62 -8.90
N PRO A 98 -5.36 -14.82 -8.51
CA PRO A 98 -5.12 -13.41 -8.27
C PRO A 98 -4.34 -13.18 -6.99
N VAL A 99 -3.60 -12.08 -6.97
CA VAL A 99 -2.86 -11.64 -5.80
C VAL A 99 -3.41 -10.28 -5.38
N ASP A 100 -3.82 -10.16 -4.13
CA ASP A 100 -4.24 -8.88 -3.58
C ASP A 100 -3.10 -8.30 -2.75
N LEU A 101 -2.83 -7.03 -2.98
CA LEU A 101 -1.82 -6.32 -2.20
C LEU A 101 -2.48 -5.66 -1.00
N THR A 102 -1.74 -5.59 0.09
CA THR A 102 -2.21 -4.98 1.33
C THR A 102 -1.18 -3.98 1.82
N LEU A 103 -1.65 -2.94 2.49
CA LEU A 103 -0.81 -1.99 3.18
C LEU A 103 -1.28 -1.92 4.64
N ASP A 104 -0.39 -2.25 5.54
CA ASP A 104 -0.68 -2.21 6.97
C ASP A 104 0.15 -1.12 7.61
N ALA A 105 -0.50 -0.19 8.30
CA ALA A 105 0.22 0.89 8.96
C ALA A 105 1.19 0.32 10.00
N ILE A 106 2.36 0.90 10.04
CA ILE A 106 3.33 0.57 11.08
C ILE A 106 3.01 1.48 12.26
N GLU A 107 2.49 0.88 13.31
CA GLU A 107 1.99 1.60 14.49
C GLU A 107 2.89 1.39 15.70
#